data_4aaba6ab11853d788a2f9f5353944050
#
_entry.id   4aaba6ab11853d788a2f9f5353944050
#
_cell.length_a   1.000
_cell.length_b   1.000
_cell.length_c   1.000
_cell.angle_alpha   90.00
_cell.angle_beta   90.00
_cell.angle_gamma   90.00
#
_symmetry.space_group_name_H-M   'P 1'
#
loop_
_entity.id
_entity.type
_entity.pdbx_description
1 polymer ?
#
loop_
_entity_poly.entity_id
_entity_poly.type
_entity_poly.pdbx_seq_one_letter_code
_entity_poly.pdbx_strand_id
1 'polypeptide(L)'
;LMNGWVYKGFNKTYNDLGVDFDSLYYESDTYLIGKEIIKQGLDKQIFYKKDDGSVWIDLSDEGLDEKLLLRSDGTSVYMTQDLGTAYKRYKDNPEMSGLIYTVGNEQDYHFNVLFKVLKKLGFKWSNHLFHLSYGMVDLPSGKMKSREGTVVDADELISEMVNNASKLSSDLGKL
;
A
#
# COMPACT_ATOMS: atom_id res chain seq x y z
N LEU A 1 -4.04 7.35 -20.96
CA LEU A 1 -2.76 7.77 -21.57
C LEU A 1 -1.70 8.03 -20.47
N MET A 2 -1.97 8.90 -19.50
CA MET A 2 -1.04 9.30 -18.44
C MET A 2 -0.58 8.11 -17.58
N ASN A 3 -1.50 7.27 -17.07
CA ASN A 3 -1.15 6.09 -16.29
C ASN A 3 -0.21 5.13 -17.05
N GLY A 4 -0.40 5.00 -18.37
CA GLY A 4 0.48 4.16 -19.19
C GLY A 4 1.93 4.68 -19.26
N TRP A 5 2.14 5.99 -19.17
CA TRP A 5 3.48 6.56 -19.09
C TRP A 5 4.13 6.30 -17.72
N VAL A 6 3.34 6.46 -16.65
CA VAL A 6 3.79 6.17 -15.28
C VAL A 6 4.20 4.70 -15.14
N TYR A 7 3.39 3.77 -15.64
CA TYR A 7 3.73 2.34 -15.59
C TYR A 7 4.98 1.98 -16.39
N LYS A 8 5.20 2.64 -17.53
CA LYS A 8 6.46 2.47 -18.27
C LYS A 8 7.67 2.96 -17.48
N GLY A 9 7.53 4.10 -16.78
CA GLY A 9 8.56 4.61 -15.89
C GLY A 9 8.87 3.62 -14.76
N PHE A 10 7.86 3.15 -14.04
CA PHE A 10 8.04 2.14 -12.99
C PHE A 10 8.73 0.88 -13.50
N ASN A 11 8.30 0.34 -14.65
CA ASN A 11 8.92 -0.85 -15.22
C ASN A 11 10.40 -0.62 -15.55
N LYS A 12 10.76 0.57 -16.05
CA LYS A 12 12.17 0.90 -16.29
C LYS A 12 12.95 0.87 -14.98
N THR A 13 12.48 1.57 -13.96
CA THR A 13 13.16 1.66 -12.66
C THR A 13 13.30 0.28 -12.02
N TYR A 14 12.26 -0.56 -12.05
CA TYR A 14 12.32 -1.92 -11.52
C TYR A 14 13.32 -2.79 -12.28
N ASN A 15 13.35 -2.70 -13.61
CA ASN A 15 14.34 -3.41 -14.42
C ASN A 15 15.77 -3.00 -14.10
N ASP A 16 16.02 -1.68 -13.94
CA ASP A 16 17.33 -1.15 -13.58
C ASP A 16 17.78 -1.61 -12.17
N LEU A 17 16.83 -1.80 -11.26
CA LEU A 17 17.06 -2.35 -9.92
C LEU A 17 17.17 -3.89 -9.90
N GLY A 18 16.86 -4.57 -10.99
CA GLY A 18 16.81 -6.03 -11.04
C GLY A 18 15.65 -6.62 -10.21
N VAL A 19 14.55 -5.88 -10.08
CA VAL A 19 13.36 -6.29 -9.33
C VAL A 19 12.28 -6.77 -10.28
N ASP A 20 11.66 -7.90 -9.97
CA ASP A 20 10.54 -8.49 -10.70
C ASP A 20 9.38 -8.83 -9.74
N PHE A 21 8.17 -8.99 -10.29
CA PHE A 21 6.96 -9.26 -9.52
C PHE A 21 6.13 -10.37 -10.17
N ASP A 22 5.68 -11.32 -9.38
CA ASP A 22 4.78 -12.39 -9.84
C ASP A 22 3.40 -11.84 -10.24
N SER A 23 2.92 -10.80 -9.55
CA SER A 23 1.60 -10.20 -9.80
C SER A 23 1.56 -8.72 -9.45
N LEU A 24 0.82 -7.96 -10.24
CA LEU A 24 0.56 -6.53 -10.01
C LEU A 24 -0.92 -6.31 -9.68
N TYR A 25 -1.20 -5.54 -8.64
CA TYR A 25 -2.55 -5.17 -8.21
C TYR A 25 -2.72 -3.66 -8.29
N TYR A 26 -3.68 -3.22 -9.09
CA TYR A 26 -3.98 -1.80 -9.29
C TYR A 26 -5.22 -1.39 -8.51
N GLU A 27 -5.20 -0.24 -7.89
CA GLU A 27 -6.34 0.31 -7.14
C GLU A 27 -7.59 0.46 -8.01
N SER A 28 -7.42 0.77 -9.30
CA SER A 28 -8.51 0.81 -10.28
C SER A 28 -9.32 -0.48 -10.36
N ASP A 29 -8.71 -1.61 -10.05
CA ASP A 29 -9.34 -2.93 -10.13
C ASP A 29 -9.86 -3.41 -8.79
N THR A 30 -9.22 -2.97 -7.69
CA THR A 30 -9.51 -3.49 -6.35
C THR A 30 -10.52 -2.66 -5.56
N TYR A 31 -10.73 -1.37 -5.91
CA TYR A 31 -11.67 -0.51 -5.16
C TYR A 31 -13.12 -0.99 -5.24
N LEU A 32 -13.56 -1.58 -6.37
CA LEU A 32 -14.89 -2.16 -6.51
C LEU A 32 -15.09 -3.35 -5.56
N ILE A 33 -14.07 -4.21 -5.46
CA ILE A 33 -14.07 -5.34 -4.52
C ILE A 33 -14.17 -4.83 -3.08
N GLY A 34 -13.46 -3.74 -2.75
CA GLY A 34 -13.56 -3.08 -1.46
C GLY A 34 -14.98 -2.62 -1.14
N LYS A 35 -15.69 -2.04 -2.10
CA LYS A 35 -17.11 -1.64 -1.93
C LYS A 35 -18.03 -2.84 -1.68
N GLU A 36 -17.80 -3.97 -2.34
CA GLU A 36 -18.56 -5.19 -2.10
C GLU A 36 -18.32 -5.74 -0.67
N ILE A 37 -17.06 -5.69 -0.20
CA ILE A 37 -16.72 -6.09 1.17
C ILE A 37 -17.41 -5.18 2.19
N ILE A 38 -17.48 -3.88 1.92
CA ILE A 38 -18.18 -2.94 2.80
C ILE A 38 -19.67 -3.25 2.84
N LYS A 39 -20.29 -3.59 1.71
CA LYS A 39 -21.70 -4.04 1.67
C LYS A 39 -21.89 -5.28 2.53
N GLN A 40 -21.02 -6.28 2.39
CA GLN A 40 -21.06 -7.48 3.23
C GLN A 40 -20.93 -7.17 4.73
N GLY A 41 -20.06 -6.21 5.08
CA GLY A 41 -19.89 -5.76 6.47
C GLY A 41 -21.12 -5.06 7.03
N LEU A 42 -21.85 -4.30 6.21
CA LEU A 42 -23.14 -3.71 6.57
C LEU A 42 -24.21 -4.78 6.75
N ASP A 43 -24.31 -5.74 5.84
CA ASP A 43 -25.28 -6.85 5.91
C ASP A 43 -25.06 -7.71 7.17
N LYS A 44 -23.81 -7.83 7.63
CA LYS A 44 -23.42 -8.52 8.87
C LYS A 44 -23.51 -7.65 10.13
N GLN A 45 -23.91 -6.38 10.01
CA GLN A 45 -23.95 -5.41 11.11
C GLN A 45 -22.59 -5.17 11.79
N ILE A 46 -21.49 -5.42 11.09
CA ILE A 46 -20.09 -5.11 11.53
C ILE A 46 -19.78 -3.64 11.23
N PHE A 47 -20.33 -3.14 10.13
CA PHE A 47 -20.26 -1.74 9.72
C PHE A 47 -21.64 -1.10 9.87
N TYR A 48 -21.67 0.20 10.00
CA TYR A 48 -22.91 0.96 10.15
C TYR A 48 -22.87 2.26 9.33
N LYS A 49 -24.04 2.79 9.04
CA LYS A 49 -24.21 4.08 8.38
C LYS A 49 -24.49 5.16 9.40
N LYS A 50 -23.87 6.33 9.24
CA LYS A 50 -24.26 7.56 9.92
C LYS A 50 -25.40 8.24 9.15
N ASP A 51 -26.01 9.25 9.77
CA ASP A 51 -27.16 9.98 9.21
C ASP A 51 -26.87 10.66 7.86
N ASP A 52 -25.60 11.01 7.62
CA ASP A 52 -25.14 11.57 6.35
C ASP A 52 -24.95 10.51 5.23
N GLY A 53 -25.18 9.23 5.54
CA GLY A 53 -25.00 8.11 4.62
C GLY A 53 -23.58 7.53 4.54
N SER A 54 -22.61 8.13 5.21
CA SER A 54 -21.25 7.60 5.29
C SER A 54 -21.20 6.26 6.05
N VAL A 55 -20.26 5.39 5.69
CA VAL A 55 -20.11 4.05 6.30
C VAL A 55 -18.88 4.02 7.20
N TRP A 56 -19.08 3.51 8.40
CA TRP A 56 -18.07 3.48 9.46
C TRP A 56 -17.97 2.10 10.11
N ILE A 57 -16.85 1.86 10.79
CA ILE A 57 -16.64 0.78 11.71
C ILE A 57 -16.21 1.33 13.07
N ASP A 58 -16.77 0.77 14.13
CA ASP A 58 -16.31 1.01 15.49
C ASP A 58 -15.22 -0.01 15.86
N LEU A 59 -14.08 0.51 16.30
CA LEU A 59 -12.92 -0.26 16.75
C LEU A 59 -12.55 0.06 18.21
N SER A 60 -13.47 0.67 18.97
CA SER A 60 -13.23 1.08 20.37
C SER A 60 -12.88 -0.10 21.29
N ASP A 61 -13.46 -1.27 21.06
CA ASP A 61 -13.13 -2.53 21.73
C ASP A 61 -11.71 -3.04 21.46
N GLU A 62 -11.08 -2.55 20.38
CA GLU A 62 -9.70 -2.82 20.00
C GLU A 62 -8.74 -1.67 20.40
N GLY A 63 -9.22 -0.69 21.15
CA GLY A 63 -8.47 0.48 21.58
C GLY A 63 -8.17 1.50 20.48
N LEU A 64 -8.98 1.52 19.43
CA LEU A 64 -8.89 2.45 18.31
C LEU A 64 -10.18 3.27 18.18
N ASP A 65 -10.12 4.35 17.41
CA ASP A 65 -11.29 5.18 17.09
C ASP A 65 -12.15 4.54 15.99
N GLU A 66 -13.37 5.07 15.83
CA GLU A 66 -14.17 4.80 14.64
C GLU A 66 -13.42 5.14 13.35
N LYS A 67 -13.61 4.33 12.31
CA LYS A 67 -12.97 4.55 11.01
C LYS A 67 -13.97 4.66 9.89
N LEU A 68 -13.79 5.70 9.08
CA LEU A 68 -14.54 5.91 7.83
C LEU A 68 -14.12 4.87 6.80
N LEU A 69 -15.10 4.22 6.19
CA LEU A 69 -14.92 3.22 5.13
C LEU A 69 -15.46 3.70 3.77
N LEU A 70 -16.58 4.43 3.76
CA LEU A 70 -17.10 5.13 2.58
C LEU A 70 -17.59 6.52 2.97
N ARG A 71 -17.34 7.49 2.11
CA ARG A 71 -17.90 8.84 2.27
C ARG A 71 -19.42 8.84 2.04
N SER A 72 -20.08 9.92 2.42
CA SER A 72 -21.54 10.11 2.26
C SER A 72 -22.01 10.03 0.80
N ASP A 73 -21.17 10.42 -0.15
CA ASP A 73 -21.41 10.32 -1.60
C ASP A 73 -21.11 8.90 -2.16
N GLY A 74 -20.71 7.95 -1.31
CA GLY A 74 -20.35 6.59 -1.69
C GLY A 74 -18.96 6.46 -2.30
N THR A 75 -18.13 7.52 -2.26
CA THR A 75 -16.74 7.42 -2.73
C THR A 75 -15.86 6.65 -1.73
N SER A 76 -14.92 5.89 -2.29
CA SER A 76 -13.96 5.10 -1.54
C SER A 76 -12.93 5.98 -0.83
N VAL A 77 -12.43 5.49 0.29
CA VAL A 77 -11.24 5.99 0.97
C VAL A 77 -10.12 4.95 0.82
N TYR A 78 -8.89 5.28 1.21
CA TYR A 78 -7.75 4.34 1.12
C TYR A 78 -8.05 2.99 1.80
N MET A 79 -8.71 2.99 2.95
CA MET A 79 -9.10 1.77 3.65
C MET A 79 -9.99 0.85 2.79
N THR A 80 -10.93 1.42 2.02
CA THR A 80 -11.76 0.65 1.09
C THR A 80 -10.94 -0.07 0.03
N GLN A 81 -9.96 0.63 -0.53
CA GLN A 81 -9.09 0.10 -1.57
C GLN A 81 -8.21 -1.02 -1.03
N ASP A 82 -7.65 -0.84 0.17
CA ASP A 82 -6.79 -1.83 0.80
C ASP A 82 -7.54 -3.09 1.24
N LEU A 83 -8.79 -2.95 1.70
CA LEU A 83 -9.67 -4.09 1.95
C LEU A 83 -9.87 -4.92 0.67
N GLY A 84 -10.16 -4.25 -0.44
CA GLY A 84 -10.32 -4.90 -1.74
C GLY A 84 -9.05 -5.59 -2.22
N THR A 85 -7.91 -4.92 -2.06
CA THR A 85 -6.60 -5.46 -2.46
C THR A 85 -6.20 -6.67 -1.62
N ALA A 86 -6.36 -6.61 -0.30
CA ALA A 86 -6.07 -7.72 0.60
C ALA A 86 -6.92 -8.96 0.26
N TYR A 87 -8.22 -8.74 0.05
CA TYR A 87 -9.13 -9.83 -0.31
C TYR A 87 -8.79 -10.45 -1.68
N LYS A 88 -8.47 -9.60 -2.67
CA LYS A 88 -8.10 -10.09 -4.00
C LYS A 88 -6.81 -10.91 -3.97
N ARG A 89 -5.79 -10.46 -3.24
CA ARG A 89 -4.54 -11.20 -3.05
C ARG A 89 -4.78 -12.59 -2.47
N TYR A 90 -5.61 -12.68 -1.43
CA TYR A 90 -5.98 -13.96 -0.85
C TYR A 90 -6.75 -14.84 -1.84
N LYS A 91 -7.71 -14.27 -2.57
CA LYS A 91 -8.52 -15.01 -3.55
C LYS A 91 -7.68 -15.57 -4.70
N ASP A 92 -6.69 -14.80 -5.16
CA ASP A 92 -5.81 -15.21 -6.24
C ASP A 92 -4.73 -16.21 -5.77
N ASN A 93 -4.44 -16.24 -4.46
CA ASN A 93 -3.43 -17.10 -3.85
C ASN A 93 -3.99 -17.82 -2.61
N PRO A 94 -4.97 -18.73 -2.77
CA PRO A 94 -5.68 -19.35 -1.64
C PRO A 94 -4.78 -20.24 -0.77
N GLU A 95 -3.66 -20.70 -1.30
CA GLU A 95 -2.68 -21.53 -0.59
C GLU A 95 -1.66 -20.72 0.23
N MET A 96 -1.73 -19.38 0.20
CA MET A 96 -0.79 -18.58 0.97
C MET A 96 -0.99 -18.80 2.47
N SER A 97 0.09 -18.99 3.21
CA SER A 97 0.11 -19.15 4.66
C SER A 97 0.10 -17.84 5.42
N GLY A 98 0.39 -16.73 4.75
CA GLY A 98 0.38 -15.39 5.33
C GLY A 98 0.63 -14.31 4.28
N LEU A 99 0.50 -13.05 4.68
CA LEU A 99 0.73 -11.89 3.81
C LEU A 99 1.56 -10.85 4.57
N ILE A 100 2.70 -10.50 4.01
CA ILE A 100 3.61 -9.49 4.55
C ILE A 100 3.50 -8.21 3.73
N TYR A 101 3.20 -7.11 4.39
CA TYR A 101 3.19 -5.76 3.82
C TYR A 101 4.51 -5.08 4.15
N THR A 102 5.36 -4.84 3.15
CA THR A 102 6.62 -4.09 3.32
C THR A 102 6.36 -2.63 2.96
N VAL A 103 6.10 -1.81 3.96
CA VAL A 103 5.70 -0.40 3.81
C VAL A 103 6.35 0.44 4.93
N GLY A 104 6.57 1.74 4.66
CA GLY A 104 7.17 2.65 5.63
C GLY A 104 6.36 2.79 6.93
N ASN A 105 7.06 3.08 8.03
CA ASN A 105 6.49 3.16 9.38
C ASN A 105 5.42 4.26 9.54
N GLU A 106 5.31 5.19 8.63
CA GLU A 106 4.22 6.18 8.62
C GLU A 106 2.84 5.52 8.43
N GLN A 107 2.79 4.27 7.96
CA GLN A 107 1.58 3.49 7.74
C GLN A 107 1.28 2.48 8.86
N ASP A 108 2.05 2.44 9.96
CA ASP A 108 1.85 1.49 11.06
C ASP A 108 0.42 1.50 11.58
N TYR A 109 -0.12 2.68 11.83
CA TYR A 109 -1.49 2.86 12.30
C TYR A 109 -2.52 2.37 11.27
N HIS A 110 -2.32 2.68 10.00
CA HIS A 110 -3.21 2.27 8.92
C HIS A 110 -3.30 0.74 8.80
N PHE A 111 -2.16 0.05 8.80
CA PHE A 111 -2.13 -1.42 8.74
C PHE A 111 -2.69 -2.08 9.99
N ASN A 112 -2.46 -1.51 11.18
CA ASN A 112 -3.11 -1.98 12.39
C ASN A 112 -4.64 -1.93 12.27
N VAL A 113 -5.19 -0.83 11.76
CA VAL A 113 -6.64 -0.70 11.49
C VAL A 113 -7.10 -1.72 10.45
N LEU A 114 -6.41 -1.82 9.29
CA LEU A 114 -6.76 -2.74 8.22
C LEU A 114 -6.87 -4.19 8.71
N PHE A 115 -5.88 -4.65 9.48
CA PHE A 115 -5.86 -6.03 10.00
C PHE A 115 -7.01 -6.30 10.96
N LYS A 116 -7.36 -5.33 11.82
CA LYS A 116 -8.49 -5.44 12.74
C LYS A 116 -9.84 -5.45 12.00
N VAL A 117 -9.99 -4.62 10.97
CA VAL A 117 -11.20 -4.63 10.13
C VAL A 117 -11.38 -5.99 9.44
N LEU A 118 -10.33 -6.52 8.83
CA LEU A 118 -10.37 -7.85 8.19
C LEU A 118 -10.70 -8.97 9.18
N LYS A 119 -10.15 -8.89 10.40
CA LYS A 119 -10.45 -9.83 11.48
C LYS A 119 -11.92 -9.75 11.92
N LYS A 120 -12.48 -8.55 12.13
CA LYS A 120 -13.88 -8.34 12.47
C LYS A 120 -14.83 -8.85 11.37
N LEU A 121 -14.44 -8.75 10.10
CA LEU A 121 -15.18 -9.33 8.97
C LEU A 121 -15.19 -10.87 8.97
N GLY A 122 -14.38 -11.52 9.80
CA GLY A 122 -14.30 -12.95 9.97
C GLY A 122 -13.39 -13.67 8.98
N PHE A 123 -12.50 -12.95 8.31
CA PHE A 123 -11.51 -13.57 7.42
C PHE A 123 -10.43 -14.28 8.24
N LYS A 124 -10.45 -15.62 8.26
CA LYS A 124 -9.50 -16.44 9.04
C LYS A 124 -8.03 -16.17 8.68
N TRP A 125 -7.73 -15.90 7.42
CA TRP A 125 -6.39 -15.58 6.94
C TRP A 125 -5.86 -14.24 7.50
N SER A 126 -6.71 -13.37 8.02
CA SER A 126 -6.29 -12.11 8.64
C SER A 126 -5.42 -12.28 9.90
N ASN A 127 -5.41 -13.48 10.50
CA ASN A 127 -4.53 -13.79 11.63
C ASN A 127 -3.05 -13.93 11.22
N HIS A 128 -2.76 -14.02 9.93
CA HIS A 128 -1.42 -14.21 9.37
C HIS A 128 -0.98 -13.00 8.52
N LEU A 129 -1.50 -11.82 8.85
CA LEU A 129 -1.08 -10.55 8.25
C LEU A 129 0.01 -9.92 9.08
N PHE A 130 1.05 -9.43 8.42
CA PHE A 130 2.17 -8.79 9.09
C PHE A 130 2.60 -7.52 8.33
N HIS A 131 2.81 -6.42 9.06
CA HIS A 131 3.40 -5.21 8.52
C HIS A 131 4.90 -5.22 8.84
N LEU A 132 5.72 -5.46 7.83
CA LEU A 132 7.17 -5.29 7.90
C LEU A 132 7.47 -3.80 7.70
N SER A 133 7.42 -3.07 8.79
CA SER A 133 7.64 -1.64 8.84
C SER A 133 9.12 -1.31 8.70
N TYR A 134 9.45 -0.28 7.90
CA TYR A 134 10.81 0.24 7.81
C TYR A 134 10.83 1.75 8.03
N GLY A 135 11.96 2.26 8.53
CA GLY A 135 12.16 3.69 8.74
C GLY A 135 12.26 4.45 7.43
N MET A 136 11.74 5.67 7.40
CA MET A 136 11.84 6.55 6.24
C MET A 136 13.28 7.01 6.03
N VAL A 137 13.66 7.17 4.77
CA VAL A 137 14.96 7.77 4.39
C VAL A 137 14.74 9.26 4.20
N ASP A 138 15.45 10.05 5.00
CA ASP A 138 15.39 11.52 4.91
C ASP A 138 16.64 12.06 4.25
N LEU A 139 16.50 13.20 3.55
CA LEU A 139 17.63 13.97 3.07
C LEU A 139 18.30 14.74 4.23
N PRO A 140 19.58 15.14 4.11
CA PRO A 140 20.20 16.02 5.10
C PRO A 140 19.43 17.32 5.35
N SER A 141 18.65 17.76 4.36
CA SER A 141 17.76 18.93 4.43
C SER A 141 16.39 18.66 5.06
N GLY A 142 16.08 17.40 5.40
CA GLY A 142 14.80 16.96 5.97
C GLY A 142 14.03 15.99 5.09
N LYS A 143 12.74 15.80 5.39
CA LYS A 143 11.87 14.84 4.70
C LYS A 143 11.73 15.14 3.21
N MET A 144 11.79 14.11 2.39
CA MET A 144 11.42 14.21 0.98
C MET A 144 9.93 14.52 0.82
N LYS A 145 9.60 15.54 0.02
CA LYS A 145 8.22 15.95 -0.22
C LYS A 145 8.00 16.16 -1.72
N SER A 146 7.29 15.24 -2.34
CA SER A 146 7.00 15.27 -3.78
C SER A 146 6.29 16.56 -4.22
N ARG A 147 5.37 17.07 -3.38
CA ARG A 147 4.61 18.29 -3.66
C ARG A 147 5.46 19.56 -3.62
N GLU A 148 6.60 19.52 -2.93
CA GLU A 148 7.54 20.66 -2.79
C GLU A 148 8.76 20.52 -3.72
N GLY A 149 8.80 19.43 -4.53
CA GLY A 149 9.93 19.17 -5.44
C GLY A 149 11.23 18.75 -4.74
N THR A 150 11.17 18.47 -3.44
CA THR A 150 12.33 18.04 -2.65
C THR A 150 12.40 16.51 -2.62
N VAL A 151 12.64 15.92 -3.78
CA VAL A 151 12.79 14.45 -3.93
C VAL A 151 14.09 14.14 -4.63
N VAL A 152 14.62 12.95 -4.36
CA VAL A 152 15.70 12.34 -5.17
C VAL A 152 15.04 11.32 -6.07
N ASP A 153 15.26 11.48 -7.37
CA ASP A 153 14.76 10.53 -8.36
C ASP A 153 15.56 9.23 -8.30
N ALA A 154 14.87 8.08 -8.30
CA ALA A 154 15.51 6.78 -8.20
C ALA A 154 16.43 6.50 -9.41
N ASP A 155 16.01 6.88 -10.62
CA ASP A 155 16.81 6.67 -11.84
C ASP A 155 18.07 7.53 -11.84
N GLU A 156 18.00 8.76 -11.29
CA GLU A 156 19.17 9.65 -11.12
C GLU A 156 20.14 9.06 -10.11
N LEU A 157 19.65 8.56 -8.98
CA LEU A 157 20.48 7.91 -7.95
C LEU A 157 21.20 6.68 -8.50
N ILE A 158 20.51 5.82 -9.22
CA ILE A 158 21.08 4.64 -9.88
C ILE A 158 22.21 5.07 -10.85
N SER A 159 21.92 6.06 -11.68
CA SER A 159 22.89 6.58 -12.66
C SER A 159 24.13 7.15 -11.98
N GLU A 160 23.98 7.90 -10.91
CA GLU A 160 25.09 8.45 -10.14
C GLU A 160 25.94 7.34 -9.50
N MET A 161 25.30 6.33 -8.91
CA MET A 161 26.01 5.19 -8.31
C MET A 161 26.82 4.41 -9.35
N VAL A 162 26.25 4.15 -10.53
CA VAL A 162 26.95 3.48 -11.65
C VAL A 162 28.14 4.29 -12.11
N ASN A 163 27.98 5.61 -12.28
CA ASN A 163 29.07 6.51 -12.71
C ASN A 163 30.19 6.53 -11.67
N ASN A 164 29.87 6.61 -10.39
CA ASN A 164 30.87 6.61 -9.31
C ASN A 164 31.61 5.26 -9.24
N ALA A 165 30.92 4.14 -9.37
CA ALA A 165 31.55 2.83 -9.40
C ALA A 165 32.50 2.68 -10.61
N SER A 166 32.09 3.15 -11.78
CA SER A 166 32.91 3.12 -12.99
C SER A 166 34.19 3.94 -12.85
N LYS A 167 34.08 5.16 -12.28
CA LYS A 167 35.27 6.01 -12.01
C LYS A 167 36.26 5.33 -11.07
N LEU A 168 35.75 4.81 -9.94
CA LEU A 168 36.58 4.09 -8.96
C LEU A 168 37.23 2.85 -9.56
N SER A 169 36.56 2.12 -10.43
CA SER A 169 37.11 0.94 -11.11
C SER A 169 38.21 1.32 -12.09
N SER A 170 38.02 2.42 -12.85
CA SER A 170 39.05 2.95 -13.75
C SER A 170 40.28 3.43 -13.00
N ASP A 171 40.11 4.19 -11.90
CA ASP A 171 41.19 4.70 -11.07
C ASP A 171 42.01 3.56 -10.43
N LEU A 172 41.38 2.42 -10.17
CA LEU A 172 42.04 1.21 -9.66
C LEU A 172 42.68 0.33 -10.78
N GLY A 173 42.59 0.74 -12.05
CA GLY A 173 43.10 -0.01 -13.19
C GLY A 173 42.42 -1.37 -13.42
N LYS A 174 41.13 -1.48 -13.05
CA LYS A 174 40.35 -2.73 -13.14
C LYS A 174 39.35 -2.76 -14.31
N LEU A 175 39.36 -1.72 -15.14
CA LEU A 175 38.59 -1.61 -16.39
C LEU A 175 39.54 -1.42 -17.58
#